data_0b04ed23020135da38061019c6400029
#
_entry.id   0b04ed23020135da38061019c6400029
#
_cell.length_a   1.000
_cell.length_b   1.000
_cell.length_c   1.000
_cell.angle_alpha   90.00
_cell.angle_beta   90.00
_cell.angle_gamma   90.00
#
_symmetry.space_group_name_H-M   'P 1'
#
loop_
_entity.id
_entity.type
_entity.pdbx_description
1 polymer ?
#
loop_
_entity_poly.entity_id
_entity_poly.type
_entity_poly.pdbx_seq_one_letter_code
_entity_poly.pdbx_strand_id
1 'polypeptide(L)'
;MLQVYTGNGKGKTTAAKGLAIRSLGADKKVYFCQFMKTLAYSEQAILQKFAPQLKLTTSGKPYFIAKEGMLTDEEIKKWGDMLQVYPEGKPPKDYVKLVNDSLKNLLEEINNTHYDLIILDEINVAMYYDLITKETLEFVLNQIPSDIEIVCTGRY
;
A
#
# COMPACT_ATOMS: atom_id res chain seq x y z
N MET A 1 10.64 -14.40 -2.25
CA MET A 1 9.63 -14.68 -3.32
C MET A 1 8.74 -13.46 -3.49
N LEU A 2 8.40 -13.05 -4.74
CA LEU A 2 7.42 -11.96 -5.01
C LEU A 2 6.10 -12.56 -5.49
N GLN A 3 4.99 -12.16 -4.86
CA GLN A 3 3.62 -12.47 -5.26
C GLN A 3 2.86 -11.19 -5.57
N VAL A 4 1.97 -11.23 -6.55
CA VAL A 4 1.10 -10.10 -6.91
C VAL A 4 -0.36 -10.56 -6.90
N TYR A 5 -1.16 -9.95 -6.01
CA TYR A 5 -2.60 -10.19 -5.94
C TYR A 5 -3.32 -9.07 -6.68
N THR A 6 -3.75 -9.32 -7.90
CA THR A 6 -4.38 -8.32 -8.77
C THR A 6 -5.76 -8.76 -9.26
N GLY A 7 -6.45 -7.89 -9.95
CA GLY A 7 -7.77 -8.10 -10.55
C GLY A 7 -8.85 -7.19 -9.98
N ASN A 8 -10.00 -7.12 -10.67
CA ASN A 8 -11.10 -6.20 -10.37
C ASN A 8 -12.01 -6.66 -9.22
N GLY A 9 -11.92 -7.93 -8.82
CA GLY A 9 -12.72 -8.52 -7.75
C GLY A 9 -12.34 -8.01 -6.36
N LYS A 10 -13.21 -8.29 -5.38
CA LYS A 10 -12.93 -8.07 -3.95
C LYS A 10 -12.05 -9.20 -3.41
N GLY A 11 -11.33 -8.94 -2.31
CA GLY A 11 -10.63 -9.99 -1.54
C GLY A 11 -9.11 -9.93 -1.58
N LYS A 12 -8.47 -9.10 -2.43
CA LYS A 12 -7.01 -8.98 -2.49
C LYS A 12 -6.38 -8.64 -1.14
N THR A 13 -6.80 -7.55 -0.53
CA THR A 13 -6.38 -7.15 0.82
C THR A 13 -6.75 -8.22 1.87
N THR A 14 -7.92 -8.86 1.74
CA THR A 14 -8.36 -9.93 2.65
C THR A 14 -7.42 -11.14 2.55
N ALA A 15 -7.03 -11.53 1.34
CA ALA A 15 -6.08 -12.63 1.12
C ALA A 15 -4.69 -12.28 1.72
N ALA A 16 -4.20 -11.06 1.49
CA ALA A 16 -2.95 -10.60 2.07
C ALA A 16 -2.98 -10.57 3.62
N LYS A 17 -4.10 -10.14 4.22
CA LYS A 17 -4.30 -10.20 5.68
C LYS A 17 -4.35 -11.64 6.19
N GLY A 18 -5.00 -12.54 5.45
CA GLY A 18 -5.01 -13.97 5.77
C GLY A 18 -3.61 -14.57 5.78
N LEU A 19 -2.76 -14.20 4.80
CA LEU A 19 -1.37 -14.61 4.77
C LEU A 19 -0.58 -14.04 5.96
N ALA A 20 -0.80 -12.77 6.31
CA ALA A 20 -0.19 -12.16 7.49
C ALA A 20 -0.53 -12.93 8.77
N ILE A 21 -1.80 -13.25 9.00
CA ILE A 21 -2.26 -14.03 10.17
C ILE A 21 -1.61 -15.41 10.20
N ARG A 22 -1.53 -16.10 9.05
CA ARG A 22 -0.85 -17.41 8.97
C ARG A 22 0.64 -17.31 9.31
N SER A 23 1.30 -16.24 8.84
CA SER A 23 2.72 -15.98 9.13
C SER A 23 2.94 -15.72 10.61
N LEU A 24 2.08 -14.91 11.24
CA LEU A 24 2.12 -14.66 12.69
C LEU A 24 1.92 -15.95 13.50
N GLY A 25 1.00 -16.83 13.08
CA GLY A 25 0.78 -18.13 13.72
C GLY A 25 1.94 -19.12 13.55
N ALA A 26 2.89 -18.82 12.64
CA ALA A 26 4.13 -19.56 12.45
C ALA A 26 5.35 -18.82 13.08
N ASP A 27 5.11 -17.92 14.03
CA ASP A 27 6.10 -17.10 14.73
C ASP A 27 6.96 -16.19 13.81
N LYS A 28 6.44 -15.88 12.61
CA LYS A 28 7.11 -15.02 11.64
C LYS A 28 6.79 -13.55 11.87
N LYS A 29 7.73 -12.66 11.56
CA LYS A 29 7.53 -11.21 11.60
C LYS A 29 7.02 -10.67 10.30
N VAL A 30 6.03 -9.78 10.38
CA VAL A 30 5.32 -9.21 9.23
C VAL A 30 5.43 -7.69 9.21
N TYR A 31 5.85 -7.12 8.08
CA TYR A 31 5.69 -5.70 7.78
C TYR A 31 4.50 -5.52 6.85
N PHE A 32 3.48 -4.79 7.27
CA PHE A 32 2.26 -4.56 6.50
C PHE A 32 2.09 -3.07 6.23
N CYS A 33 2.35 -2.63 5.00
CA CYS A 33 2.13 -1.27 4.55
C CYS A 33 0.86 -1.17 3.70
N GLN A 34 -0.07 -0.31 4.08
CA GLN A 34 -1.28 -0.02 3.33
C GLN A 34 -1.16 1.34 2.65
N PHE A 35 -0.96 1.31 1.33
CA PHE A 35 -0.95 2.51 0.52
C PHE A 35 -2.38 3.03 0.28
N MET A 36 -2.52 4.33 0.11
CA MET A 36 -3.78 5.01 -0.16
C MET A 36 -4.87 4.79 0.91
N LYS A 37 -4.46 4.41 2.12
CA LYS A 37 -5.36 4.22 3.27
C LYS A 37 -4.85 4.99 4.49
N THR A 38 -5.80 5.50 5.27
CA THR A 38 -5.56 6.08 6.60
C THR A 38 -5.80 5.03 7.70
N LEU A 39 -5.50 5.35 8.96
CA LEU A 39 -5.82 4.49 10.13
C LEU A 39 -7.31 4.63 10.54
N ALA A 40 -8.23 4.33 9.62
CA ALA A 40 -9.67 4.48 9.82
C ALA A 40 -10.48 3.19 9.57
N TYR A 41 -9.79 2.09 9.27
CA TYR A 41 -10.46 0.82 8.95
C TYR A 41 -10.44 -0.13 10.14
N SER A 42 -11.57 -0.81 10.38
CA SER A 42 -11.79 -1.65 11.57
C SER A 42 -10.76 -2.76 11.76
N GLU A 43 -10.29 -3.36 10.67
CA GLU A 43 -9.30 -4.44 10.71
C GLU A 43 -7.90 -3.98 11.14
N GLN A 44 -7.59 -2.70 10.96
CA GLN A 44 -6.29 -2.13 11.37
C GLN A 44 -6.13 -2.18 12.89
N ALA A 45 -7.21 -1.92 13.65
CA ALA A 45 -7.21 -2.02 15.10
C ALA A 45 -6.89 -3.45 15.60
N ILE A 46 -7.27 -4.47 14.83
CA ILE A 46 -6.92 -5.85 15.15
C ILE A 46 -5.45 -6.13 14.79
N LEU A 47 -5.00 -5.71 13.61
CA LEU A 47 -3.61 -5.92 13.18
C LEU A 47 -2.61 -5.25 14.12
N GLN A 48 -2.92 -4.07 14.64
CA GLN A 48 -2.07 -3.36 15.60
C GLN A 48 -1.86 -4.11 16.91
N LYS A 49 -2.78 -5.01 17.31
CA LYS A 49 -2.64 -5.83 18.52
C LYS A 49 -1.52 -6.88 18.41
N PHE A 50 -1.04 -7.17 17.22
CA PHE A 50 0.05 -8.10 16.98
C PHE A 50 1.44 -7.47 17.05
N ALA A 51 1.54 -6.19 17.44
CA ALA A 51 2.85 -5.58 17.66
C ALA A 51 3.58 -6.24 18.86
N PRO A 52 4.89 -6.42 18.79
CA PRO A 52 5.80 -5.99 17.74
C PRO A 52 5.99 -7.00 16.59
N GLN A 53 5.29 -8.14 16.60
CA GLN A 53 5.44 -9.20 15.59
C GLN A 53 4.89 -8.77 14.22
N LEU A 54 3.84 -7.91 14.20
CA LEU A 54 3.37 -7.24 12.99
C LEU A 54 3.55 -5.73 13.14
N LYS A 55 4.25 -5.12 12.20
CA LYS A 55 4.31 -3.67 12.05
C LYS A 55 3.33 -3.23 10.96
N LEU A 56 2.29 -2.50 11.34
CA LEU A 56 1.33 -1.89 10.43
C LEU A 56 1.70 -0.43 10.18
N THR A 57 1.81 -0.05 8.91
CA THR A 57 1.98 1.34 8.47
C THR A 57 0.92 1.71 7.43
N THR A 58 0.58 2.98 7.33
CA THR A 58 -0.37 3.49 6.33
C THR A 58 0.23 4.68 5.60
N SER A 59 -0.09 4.79 4.31
CA SER A 59 0.36 5.85 3.42
C SER A 59 -0.80 6.37 2.60
N GLY A 60 -1.73 7.05 3.26
CA GLY A 60 -2.93 7.61 2.64
C GLY A 60 -3.28 8.99 3.19
N LYS A 61 -4.08 9.71 2.43
CA LYS A 61 -4.64 11.02 2.79
C LYS A 61 -6.12 10.86 3.10
N PRO A 62 -6.72 11.77 3.88
CA PRO A 62 -8.15 11.73 4.20
C PRO A 62 -9.04 12.21 3.04
N TYR A 63 -8.58 12.05 1.81
CA TYR A 63 -9.31 12.35 0.59
C TYR A 63 -8.97 11.35 -0.50
N PHE A 64 -9.84 11.22 -1.49
CA PHE A 64 -9.63 10.40 -2.67
C PHE A 64 -8.98 11.21 -3.78
N ILE A 65 -8.35 10.52 -4.71
CA ILE A 65 -7.78 11.13 -5.91
C ILE A 65 -8.33 10.43 -7.15
N ALA A 66 -8.49 11.20 -8.23
CA ALA A 66 -8.86 10.67 -9.54
C ALA A 66 -8.13 11.45 -10.64
N LYS A 67 -7.79 10.77 -11.73
CA LYS A 67 -7.31 11.43 -12.95
C LYS A 67 -8.48 12.11 -13.66
N GLU A 68 -8.24 13.20 -14.35
CA GLU A 68 -9.23 13.84 -15.22
C GLU A 68 -9.81 12.82 -16.21
N GLY A 69 -11.13 12.87 -16.41
CA GLY A 69 -11.86 11.96 -17.28
C GLY A 69 -12.19 10.58 -16.69
N MET A 70 -11.74 10.24 -15.46
CA MET A 70 -12.10 8.98 -14.82
C MET A 70 -13.50 8.97 -14.22
N LEU A 71 -14.01 10.14 -13.86
CA LEU A 71 -15.32 10.32 -13.21
C LEU A 71 -16.15 11.33 -13.98
N THR A 72 -17.45 11.17 -13.92
CA THR A 72 -18.41 12.15 -14.46
C THR A 72 -18.49 13.38 -13.56
N ASP A 73 -18.97 14.50 -14.10
CA ASP A 73 -19.17 15.73 -13.33
C ASP A 73 -20.12 15.51 -12.13
N GLU A 74 -21.13 14.63 -12.29
CA GLU A 74 -22.05 14.27 -11.22
C GLU A 74 -21.34 13.51 -10.08
N GLU A 75 -20.48 12.58 -10.43
CA GLU A 75 -19.66 11.83 -9.44
C GLU A 75 -18.68 12.76 -8.72
N ILE A 76 -17.98 13.63 -9.44
CA ILE A 76 -17.09 14.63 -8.86
C ILE A 76 -17.83 15.52 -7.87
N LYS A 77 -19.01 16.04 -8.28
CA LYS A 77 -19.85 16.88 -7.43
C LYS A 77 -20.34 16.16 -6.17
N LYS A 78 -20.65 14.86 -6.28
CA LYS A 78 -21.07 14.02 -5.15
C LYS A 78 -19.97 13.86 -4.11
N TRP A 79 -18.72 13.73 -4.52
CA TRP A 79 -17.58 13.58 -3.61
C TRP A 79 -17.13 14.91 -2.99
N GLY A 80 -17.36 16.05 -3.66
CA GLY A 80 -17.00 17.39 -3.18
C GLY A 80 -15.54 17.46 -2.70
N ASP A 81 -15.32 18.05 -1.53
CA ASP A 81 -13.99 18.26 -0.95
C ASP A 81 -13.24 16.95 -0.58
N MET A 82 -13.94 15.82 -0.60
CA MET A 82 -13.35 14.51 -0.35
C MET A 82 -12.63 13.92 -1.57
N LEU A 83 -12.64 14.62 -2.72
CA LEU A 83 -12.02 14.18 -3.96
C LEU A 83 -11.13 15.28 -4.55
N GLN A 84 -9.90 14.93 -4.86
CA GLN A 84 -9.00 15.76 -5.65
C GLN A 84 -8.82 15.16 -7.06
N VAL A 85 -9.30 15.87 -8.07
CA VAL A 85 -9.07 15.52 -9.48
C VAL A 85 -7.81 16.21 -9.97
N TYR A 86 -7.00 15.51 -10.77
CA TYR A 86 -5.74 16.03 -11.30
C TYR A 86 -5.52 15.60 -12.76
N PRO A 87 -4.80 16.42 -13.56
CA PRO A 87 -4.43 16.06 -14.92
C PRO A 87 -3.51 14.84 -14.97
N GLU A 88 -3.66 14.01 -15.98
CA GLU A 88 -2.82 12.82 -16.17
C GLU A 88 -1.32 13.18 -16.09
N GLY A 89 -0.56 12.36 -15.38
CA GLY A 89 0.88 12.58 -15.17
C GLY A 89 1.25 13.73 -14.22
N LYS A 90 0.26 14.37 -13.56
CA LYS A 90 0.49 15.46 -12.58
C LYS A 90 -0.19 15.17 -11.24
N PRO A 91 0.11 14.04 -10.58
CA PRO A 91 -0.49 13.70 -9.30
C PRO A 91 -0.15 14.72 -8.21
N PRO A 92 -0.94 14.78 -7.12
CA PRO A 92 -0.67 15.67 -6.00
C PRO A 92 0.72 15.42 -5.41
N LYS A 93 1.57 16.43 -5.40
CA LYS A 93 2.99 16.32 -5.00
C LYS A 93 3.17 15.83 -3.57
N ASP A 94 2.29 16.25 -2.66
CA ASP A 94 2.31 15.85 -1.27
C ASP A 94 1.91 14.37 -1.10
N TYR A 95 1.08 13.84 -2.00
CA TYR A 95 0.74 12.42 -2.01
C TYR A 95 1.88 11.55 -2.60
N VAL A 96 2.50 12.02 -3.69
CA VAL A 96 3.71 11.40 -4.24
C VAL A 96 4.80 11.32 -3.17
N LYS A 97 5.04 12.44 -2.47
CA LYS A 97 6.01 12.47 -1.35
C LYS A 97 5.67 11.45 -0.28
N LEU A 98 4.41 11.38 0.16
CA LEU A 98 3.96 10.45 1.22
C LEU A 98 4.22 8.98 0.83
N VAL A 99 3.90 8.59 -0.41
CA VAL A 99 4.11 7.21 -0.90
C VAL A 99 5.61 6.88 -0.97
N ASN A 100 6.42 7.78 -1.50
CA ASN A 100 7.87 7.58 -1.62
C ASN A 100 8.56 7.55 -0.24
N ASP A 101 8.16 8.43 0.68
CA ASP A 101 8.66 8.41 2.07
C ASP A 101 8.32 7.09 2.77
N SER A 102 7.14 6.52 2.52
CA SER A 102 6.75 5.22 3.09
C SER A 102 7.62 4.08 2.59
N LEU A 103 7.99 4.07 1.32
CA LEU A 103 8.91 3.07 0.77
C LEU A 103 10.34 3.25 1.29
N LYS A 104 10.78 4.50 1.44
CA LYS A 104 12.06 4.79 2.08
C LYS A 104 12.10 4.30 3.53
N ASN A 105 11.06 4.59 4.29
CA ASN A 105 10.94 4.12 5.68
C ASN A 105 10.91 2.58 5.77
N LEU A 106 10.29 1.89 4.80
CA LEU A 106 10.37 0.44 4.70
C LEU A 106 11.82 -0.03 4.55
N LEU A 107 12.60 0.56 3.63
CA LEU A 107 14.01 0.18 3.44
C LEU A 107 14.85 0.45 4.69
N GLU A 108 14.64 1.56 5.37
CA GLU A 108 15.30 1.87 6.63
C GLU A 108 14.92 0.86 7.73
N GLU A 109 13.67 0.46 7.79
CA GLU A 109 13.17 -0.49 8.78
C GLU A 109 13.75 -1.89 8.59
N ILE A 110 13.79 -2.42 7.36
CA ILE A 110 14.32 -3.75 7.09
C ILE A 110 15.83 -3.85 7.29
N ASN A 111 16.54 -2.73 7.27
CA ASN A 111 17.97 -2.69 7.63
C ASN A 111 18.20 -2.88 9.14
N ASN A 112 17.21 -2.58 9.97
CA ASN A 112 17.30 -2.63 11.43
C ASN A 112 16.54 -3.82 12.03
N THR A 113 15.53 -4.32 11.31
CA THR A 113 14.65 -5.38 11.79
C THR A 113 14.43 -6.40 10.67
N HIS A 114 14.72 -7.68 10.96
CA HIS A 114 14.39 -8.75 10.02
C HIS A 114 12.88 -9.01 10.01
N TYR A 115 12.31 -9.10 8.81
CA TYR A 115 10.94 -9.52 8.54
C TYR A 115 10.94 -10.75 7.64
N ASP A 116 10.00 -11.66 7.84
CA ASP A 116 9.82 -12.84 6.99
C ASP A 116 8.85 -12.57 5.83
N LEU A 117 7.92 -11.62 6.04
CA LEU A 117 6.89 -11.24 5.07
C LEU A 117 6.73 -9.72 5.03
N ILE A 118 6.76 -9.16 3.82
CA ILE A 118 6.43 -7.76 3.55
C ILE A 118 5.19 -7.72 2.67
N ILE A 119 4.16 -6.99 3.10
CA ILE A 119 2.93 -6.78 2.33
C ILE A 119 2.85 -5.29 1.96
N LEU A 120 2.78 -5.02 0.66
CA LEU A 120 2.58 -3.71 0.06
C LEU A 120 1.15 -3.65 -0.50
N ASP A 121 0.19 -3.38 0.40
CA ASP A 121 -1.24 -3.39 0.06
C ASP A 121 -1.63 -2.11 -0.70
N GLU A 122 -2.29 -2.26 -1.85
CA GLU A 122 -2.69 -1.21 -2.80
C GLU A 122 -1.51 -0.48 -3.49
N ILE A 123 -0.31 -1.07 -3.52
CA ILE A 123 0.85 -0.45 -4.20
C ILE A 123 0.62 -0.38 -5.72
N ASN A 124 -0.07 -1.36 -6.33
CA ASN A 124 -0.41 -1.33 -7.75
C ASN A 124 -1.33 -0.14 -8.07
N VAL A 125 -2.26 0.17 -7.16
CA VAL A 125 -3.15 1.34 -7.31
C VAL A 125 -2.36 2.64 -7.18
N ALA A 126 -1.39 2.71 -6.27
CA ALA A 126 -0.50 3.86 -6.16
C ALA A 126 0.31 4.09 -7.46
N MET A 127 0.79 3.01 -8.10
CA MET A 127 1.41 3.10 -9.44
C MET A 127 0.43 3.59 -10.50
N TYR A 128 -0.78 3.04 -10.54
CA TYR A 128 -1.80 3.46 -11.51
C TYR A 128 -2.15 4.95 -11.41
N TYR A 129 -2.11 5.50 -10.21
CA TYR A 129 -2.32 6.93 -9.94
C TYR A 129 -1.05 7.78 -10.05
N ASP A 130 0.02 7.26 -10.62
CA ASP A 130 1.31 7.94 -10.81
C ASP A 130 1.96 8.46 -9.51
N LEU A 131 1.59 7.89 -8.36
CA LEU A 131 2.18 8.26 -7.06
C LEU A 131 3.57 7.67 -6.88
N ILE A 132 3.87 6.60 -7.61
CA ILE A 132 5.18 5.96 -7.70
C ILE A 132 5.38 5.43 -9.11
N THR A 133 6.61 5.52 -9.63
CA THR A 133 6.94 4.91 -10.93
C THR A 133 7.28 3.43 -10.77
N LYS A 134 7.17 2.69 -11.88
CA LYS A 134 7.56 1.28 -11.94
C LYS A 134 9.03 1.09 -11.58
N GLU A 135 9.89 1.95 -12.11
CA GLU A 135 11.34 1.90 -11.88
C GLU A 135 11.69 2.12 -10.40
N THR A 136 10.98 3.03 -9.73
CA THR A 136 11.16 3.26 -8.29
C THR A 136 10.71 2.04 -7.48
N LEU A 137 9.58 1.42 -7.83
CA LEU A 137 9.12 0.21 -7.15
C LEU A 137 10.08 -0.95 -7.39
N GLU A 138 10.51 -1.18 -8.62
CA GLU A 138 11.51 -2.22 -8.94
C GLU A 138 12.83 -2.00 -8.17
N PHE A 139 13.30 -0.76 -8.08
CA PHE A 139 14.46 -0.43 -7.29
C PHE A 139 14.28 -0.83 -5.81
N VAL A 140 13.13 -0.47 -5.21
CA VAL A 140 12.81 -0.82 -3.81
C VAL A 140 12.76 -2.33 -3.62
N LEU A 141 12.04 -3.04 -4.49
CA LEU A 141 11.90 -4.50 -4.41
C LEU A 141 13.26 -5.21 -4.51
N ASN A 142 14.17 -4.71 -5.32
CA ASN A 142 15.53 -5.26 -5.48
C ASN A 142 16.44 -4.99 -4.27
N GLN A 143 16.09 -4.06 -3.38
CA GLN A 143 16.81 -3.82 -2.12
C GLN A 143 16.34 -4.75 -0.99
N ILE A 144 15.21 -5.40 -1.13
CA ILE A 144 14.68 -6.32 -0.12
C ILE A 144 15.43 -7.65 -0.23
N PRO A 145 15.96 -8.19 0.88
CA PRO A 145 16.65 -9.49 0.90
C PRO A 145 15.82 -10.62 0.28
N SER A 146 16.47 -11.51 -0.46
CA SER A 146 15.81 -12.56 -1.25
C SER A 146 15.11 -13.65 -0.44
N ASP A 147 15.43 -13.78 0.83
CA ASP A 147 14.80 -14.68 1.80
C ASP A 147 13.47 -14.16 2.34
N ILE A 148 13.18 -12.87 2.14
CA ILE A 148 11.90 -12.27 2.54
C ILE A 148 10.85 -12.52 1.46
N GLU A 149 9.67 -12.96 1.89
CA GLU A 149 8.49 -13.05 1.02
C GLU A 149 7.85 -11.67 0.86
N ILE A 150 7.50 -11.30 -0.37
CA ILE A 150 6.88 -10.01 -0.68
C ILE A 150 5.54 -10.25 -1.36
N VAL A 151 4.52 -9.54 -0.90
CA VAL A 151 3.18 -9.53 -1.51
C VAL A 151 2.81 -8.10 -1.89
N CYS A 152 2.58 -7.87 -3.18
CA CYS A 152 2.01 -6.62 -3.69
C CYS A 152 0.53 -6.84 -3.99
N THR A 153 -0.32 -5.89 -3.62
CA THR A 153 -1.75 -5.97 -3.98
C THR A 153 -2.23 -4.73 -4.69
N GLY A 154 -3.34 -4.86 -5.41
CA GLY A 154 -4.06 -3.76 -6.03
C GLY A 154 -4.74 -4.16 -7.33
N ARG A 155 -5.55 -3.25 -7.84
CA ARG A 155 -6.13 -3.34 -9.19
C ARG A 155 -5.08 -2.89 -10.21
N TYR A 156 -5.37 -3.19 -11.50
CA TYR A 156 -4.58 -2.81 -12.67
C TYR A 156 -3.26 -3.58 -12.84
#